data_f6ff4cd1efb824c5ea246495943576ee
#
_entry.id   f6ff4cd1efb824c5ea246495943576ee
#
_cell.length_a   1.000
_cell.length_b   1.000
_cell.length_c   1.000
_cell.angle_alpha   90.00
_cell.angle_beta   90.00
_cell.angle_gamma   90.00
#
_symmetry.space_group_name_H-M   'P 1'
#
loop_
_entity.id
_entity.type
_entity.pdbx_description
1 polymer ?
#
loop_
_entity_poly.entity_id
_entity_poly.type
_entity_poly.pdbx_seq_one_letter_code
_entity_poly.pdbx_strand_id
1 'polypeptide(L)'
;RAVFMSILFVLFLFSISTAVLGNLFIRPLLGMLGTVKEDGELFTSTKDYLQILLWATPLFYLSNILNYFLRNDSKQKIAGIGSVVGNVSDITLNIFLVLVMNMGTRGAALSTAIGQIITIIIYVGGLWRQEHHLQPALPEKGSLKTVYSCMREGLATSVQYLYQMIFFLICNNVLIRLSGETGVAVFDLVQNTSYLILYLYEGTARAMQPILSTYHGEHNYQGRKNAVRLGFLSGILTGSLFIGLVAFFPRSFCLLFGIQEAALQTVAVSALRIYCLGAFFAGISILVCNYYQSCEKLKAPFLIETMRGFAVLIPCTLLFSNFGLENFWWLFPITEIGTVVLFLLWKRIRNYRVEEEGVERVYQYTIEGGITDLTELCEGLERFCEQWEASVTQQYFVVMAAEELGLAILTHGLY
;
A
#
# COMPACT_ATOMS: atom_id res chain seq x y z
N ARG A 1 -11.45 -20.79 2.69
CA ARG A 1 -10.47 -21.91 2.72
C ARG A 1 -10.05 -22.29 1.30
N ALA A 2 -10.96 -22.70 0.42
CA ALA A 2 -10.66 -23.10 -0.96
C ALA A 2 -9.96 -21.99 -1.77
N VAL A 3 -10.41 -20.74 -1.65
CA VAL A 3 -9.80 -19.58 -2.31
C VAL A 3 -8.36 -19.35 -1.84
N PHE A 4 -8.08 -19.46 -0.54
CA PHE A 4 -6.72 -19.35 0.01
C PHE A 4 -5.77 -20.39 -0.60
N MET A 5 -6.18 -21.67 -0.61
CA MET A 5 -5.36 -22.74 -1.18
C MET A 5 -5.16 -22.58 -2.69
N SER A 6 -6.18 -22.11 -3.41
CA SER A 6 -6.06 -21.86 -4.86
C SER A 6 -5.12 -20.71 -5.16
N ILE A 7 -5.17 -19.60 -4.41
CA ILE A 7 -4.24 -18.48 -4.54
C ILE A 7 -2.82 -18.94 -4.20
N LEU A 8 -2.64 -19.67 -3.11
CA LEU A 8 -1.35 -20.20 -2.68
C LEU A 8 -0.73 -21.10 -3.75
N PHE A 9 -1.51 -22.01 -4.33
CA PHE A 9 -1.05 -22.91 -5.38
C PHE A 9 -0.66 -22.15 -6.67
N VAL A 10 -1.51 -21.22 -7.14
CA VAL A 10 -1.24 -20.44 -8.35
C VAL A 10 0.02 -19.57 -8.17
N LEU A 11 0.14 -18.89 -7.02
CA LEU A 11 1.30 -18.04 -6.76
C LEU A 11 2.58 -18.86 -6.50
N PHE A 12 2.46 -20.05 -5.93
CA PHE A 12 3.60 -20.96 -5.79
C PHE A 12 4.14 -21.40 -7.16
N LEU A 13 3.27 -21.81 -8.08
CA LEU A 13 3.68 -22.12 -9.45
C LEU A 13 4.28 -20.91 -10.16
N PHE A 14 3.68 -19.73 -9.99
CA PHE A 14 4.19 -18.49 -10.55
C PHE A 14 5.57 -18.11 -9.97
N SER A 15 5.78 -18.29 -8.66
CA SER A 15 7.06 -18.01 -8.01
C SER A 15 8.18 -18.93 -8.49
N ILE A 16 7.90 -20.22 -8.64
CA ILE A 16 8.87 -21.18 -9.22
C ILE A 16 9.18 -20.80 -10.68
N SER A 17 8.15 -20.49 -11.46
CA SER A 17 8.35 -20.04 -12.85
C SER A 17 9.23 -18.79 -12.91
N THR A 18 8.99 -17.82 -12.05
CA THR A 18 9.81 -16.60 -11.95
C THR A 18 11.25 -16.91 -11.54
N ALA A 19 11.46 -17.80 -10.57
CA ALA A 19 12.79 -18.22 -10.14
C ALA A 19 13.57 -18.90 -11.27
N VAL A 20 12.92 -19.85 -11.96
CA VAL A 20 13.55 -20.59 -13.06
C VAL A 20 13.82 -19.69 -14.27
N LEU A 21 12.83 -18.94 -14.74
CA LEU A 21 12.98 -18.02 -15.87
C LEU A 21 13.97 -16.91 -15.56
N GLY A 22 13.93 -16.33 -14.36
CA GLY A 22 14.89 -15.30 -13.93
C GLY A 22 16.32 -15.81 -13.95
N ASN A 23 16.57 -17.02 -13.46
CA ASN A 23 17.89 -17.64 -13.51
C ASN A 23 18.31 -18.03 -14.94
N LEU A 24 17.38 -18.46 -15.80
CA LEU A 24 17.66 -18.77 -17.20
C LEU A 24 18.06 -17.51 -17.98
N PHE A 25 17.38 -16.39 -17.72
CA PHE A 25 17.62 -15.09 -18.34
C PHE A 25 18.46 -14.14 -17.47
N ILE A 26 19.30 -14.66 -16.56
CA ILE A 26 20.08 -13.83 -15.64
C ILE A 26 21.05 -12.89 -16.37
N ARG A 27 21.64 -13.32 -17.48
CA ARG A 27 22.56 -12.46 -18.26
C ARG A 27 21.88 -11.25 -18.90
N PRO A 28 20.75 -11.38 -19.61
CA PRO A 28 19.97 -10.24 -20.06
C PRO A 28 19.54 -9.31 -18.92
N LEU A 29 19.12 -9.87 -17.78
CA LEU A 29 18.73 -9.07 -16.60
C LEU A 29 19.90 -8.25 -16.06
N LEU A 30 21.09 -8.82 -15.95
CA LEU A 30 22.29 -8.09 -15.54
C LEU A 30 22.65 -6.98 -16.54
N GLY A 31 22.52 -7.23 -17.84
CA GLY A 31 22.71 -6.19 -18.86
C GLY A 31 21.72 -5.03 -18.73
N MET A 32 20.44 -5.30 -18.38
CA MET A 32 19.45 -4.25 -18.10
C MET A 32 19.78 -3.43 -16.85
N LEU A 33 20.44 -4.05 -15.86
CA LEU A 33 20.92 -3.37 -14.65
C LEU A 33 22.23 -2.59 -14.86
N GLY A 34 22.77 -2.59 -16.07
CA GLY A 34 23.97 -1.82 -16.42
C GLY A 34 25.30 -2.52 -16.12
N THR A 35 25.27 -3.80 -15.70
CA THR A 35 26.50 -4.58 -15.46
C THR A 35 26.90 -5.34 -16.73
N VAL A 36 28.11 -5.08 -17.22
CA VAL A 36 28.69 -5.77 -18.40
C VAL A 36 29.73 -6.79 -17.94
N LYS A 37 29.94 -7.85 -18.72
CA LYS A 37 30.94 -8.89 -18.41
C LYS A 37 32.37 -8.38 -18.16
N GLU A 38 32.66 -7.19 -18.64
CA GLU A 38 33.97 -6.53 -18.49
C GLU A 38 34.20 -5.97 -17.08
N ASP A 39 33.12 -5.80 -16.28
CA ASP A 39 33.16 -5.28 -14.91
C ASP A 39 33.70 -6.29 -13.88
N GLY A 40 34.14 -7.47 -14.29
CA GLY A 40 34.84 -8.51 -13.51
C GLY A 40 34.15 -8.85 -12.18
N GLU A 41 34.62 -8.24 -11.11
CA GLU A 41 34.15 -8.48 -9.72
C GLU A 41 32.72 -7.98 -9.49
N LEU A 42 32.37 -6.83 -10.04
CA LEU A 42 31.03 -6.24 -9.92
C LEU A 42 29.98 -7.16 -10.59
N PHE A 43 30.28 -7.66 -11.80
CA PHE A 43 29.38 -8.58 -12.50
C PHE A 43 29.14 -9.87 -11.70
N THR A 44 30.19 -10.43 -11.13
CA THR A 44 30.10 -11.67 -10.33
C THR A 44 29.28 -11.44 -9.07
N SER A 45 29.56 -10.35 -8.34
CA SER A 45 28.87 -9.98 -7.13
C SER A 45 27.38 -9.70 -7.34
N THR A 46 27.04 -8.98 -8.40
CA THR A 46 25.65 -8.67 -8.76
C THR A 46 24.91 -9.94 -9.22
N LYS A 47 25.58 -10.80 -9.96
CA LYS A 47 25.01 -12.09 -10.40
C LYS A 47 24.67 -12.98 -9.20
N ASP A 48 25.62 -13.16 -8.28
CA ASP A 48 25.43 -14.01 -7.11
C ASP A 48 24.31 -13.49 -6.21
N TYR A 49 24.26 -12.18 -5.99
CA TYR A 49 23.18 -11.53 -5.28
C TYR A 49 21.82 -11.80 -5.91
N LEU A 50 21.67 -11.50 -7.21
CA LEU A 50 20.43 -11.68 -7.94
C LEU A 50 20.01 -13.14 -8.00
N GLN A 51 20.96 -14.07 -8.20
CA GLN A 51 20.69 -15.50 -8.25
C GLN A 51 20.10 -16.05 -6.96
N ILE A 52 20.64 -15.65 -5.80
CA ILE A 52 20.13 -16.04 -4.49
C ILE A 52 18.72 -15.50 -4.29
N LEU A 53 18.45 -14.23 -4.62
CA LEU A 53 17.12 -13.63 -4.49
C LEU A 53 16.10 -14.28 -5.41
N LEU A 54 16.50 -14.63 -6.64
CA LEU A 54 15.61 -15.34 -7.57
C LEU A 54 15.21 -16.72 -7.02
N TRP A 55 16.14 -17.49 -6.46
CA TRP A 55 15.82 -18.75 -5.80
C TRP A 55 15.02 -18.58 -4.51
N ALA A 56 15.15 -17.45 -3.82
CA ALA A 56 14.36 -17.10 -2.64
C ALA A 56 12.94 -16.57 -2.99
N THR A 57 12.63 -16.32 -4.27
CA THR A 57 11.31 -15.80 -4.70
C THR A 57 10.11 -16.56 -4.11
N PRO A 58 10.08 -17.91 -4.04
CA PRO A 58 8.96 -18.63 -3.42
C PRO A 58 8.75 -18.26 -1.95
N LEU A 59 9.82 -17.94 -1.22
CA LEU A 59 9.73 -17.52 0.20
C LEU A 59 9.09 -16.12 0.30
N PHE A 60 9.46 -15.18 -0.58
CA PHE A 60 8.84 -13.85 -0.63
C PHE A 60 7.34 -13.93 -0.92
N TYR A 61 6.94 -14.72 -1.90
CA TYR A 61 5.52 -14.89 -2.22
C TYR A 61 4.75 -15.51 -1.05
N LEU A 62 5.29 -16.57 -0.45
CA LEU A 62 4.66 -17.27 0.67
C LEU A 62 4.49 -16.36 1.89
N SER A 63 5.55 -15.62 2.27
CA SER A 63 5.49 -14.71 3.41
C SER A 63 4.45 -13.58 3.20
N ASN A 64 4.41 -13.01 2.00
CA ASN A 64 3.43 -11.97 1.67
C ASN A 64 1.99 -12.49 1.70
N ILE A 65 1.72 -13.65 1.09
CA ILE A 65 0.38 -14.26 1.11
C ILE A 65 -0.06 -14.50 2.55
N LEU A 66 0.77 -15.15 3.36
CA LEU A 66 0.45 -15.43 4.76
C LEU A 66 0.18 -14.15 5.54
N ASN A 67 0.95 -13.08 5.30
CA ASN A 67 0.73 -11.77 5.94
C ASN A 67 -0.66 -11.22 5.64
N TYR A 68 -1.07 -11.17 4.36
CA TYR A 68 -2.37 -10.66 3.97
C TYR A 68 -3.53 -11.50 4.52
N PHE A 69 -3.42 -12.83 4.45
CA PHE A 69 -4.47 -13.72 4.96
C PHE A 69 -4.57 -13.69 6.48
N LEU A 70 -3.47 -13.60 7.22
CA LEU A 70 -3.47 -13.41 8.68
C LEU A 70 -4.16 -12.11 9.09
N ARG A 71 -3.94 -11.03 8.36
CA ARG A 71 -4.64 -9.76 8.60
C ARG A 71 -6.14 -9.88 8.36
N ASN A 72 -6.55 -10.57 7.31
CA ASN A 72 -7.96 -10.82 7.00
C ASN A 72 -8.62 -11.79 7.99
N ASP A 73 -7.85 -12.70 8.61
CA ASP A 73 -8.32 -13.63 9.66
C ASP A 73 -8.26 -12.99 11.06
N SER A 74 -8.26 -11.66 11.14
CA SER A 74 -8.20 -10.87 12.39
C SER A 74 -6.96 -11.14 13.26
N LYS A 75 -5.89 -11.72 12.68
CA LYS A 75 -4.62 -12.04 13.37
C LYS A 75 -3.53 -11.01 13.07
N GLN A 76 -3.89 -9.73 13.06
CA GLN A 76 -3.00 -8.62 12.73
C GLN A 76 -1.77 -8.56 13.64
N LYS A 77 -1.90 -8.97 14.92
CA LYS A 77 -0.76 -9.02 15.86
C LYS A 77 0.31 -10.00 15.39
N ILE A 78 -0.07 -11.21 14.96
CA ILE A 78 0.87 -12.22 14.45
C ILE A 78 1.51 -11.76 13.17
N ALA A 79 0.71 -11.19 12.25
CA ALA A 79 1.21 -10.61 11.00
C ALA A 79 2.22 -9.48 11.27
N GLY A 80 1.94 -8.59 12.23
CA GLY A 80 2.84 -7.52 12.63
C GLY A 80 4.13 -8.03 13.28
N ILE A 81 4.03 -8.91 14.28
CA ILE A 81 5.19 -9.48 14.98
C ILE A 81 6.10 -10.22 13.99
N GLY A 82 5.53 -11.09 13.14
CA GLY A 82 6.31 -11.83 12.17
C GLY A 82 7.06 -10.93 11.18
N SER A 83 6.42 -9.88 10.68
CA SER A 83 7.09 -8.90 9.81
C SER A 83 8.22 -8.17 10.53
N VAL A 84 7.99 -7.69 11.76
CA VAL A 84 9.01 -6.95 12.53
C VAL A 84 10.18 -7.86 12.86
N VAL A 85 9.94 -9.05 13.41
CA VAL A 85 11.00 -9.99 13.78
C VAL A 85 11.78 -10.44 12.55
N GLY A 86 11.10 -10.74 11.44
CA GLY A 86 11.76 -11.11 10.18
C GLY A 86 12.67 -10.02 9.65
N ASN A 87 12.19 -8.77 9.61
CA ASN A 87 12.99 -7.62 9.16
C ASN A 87 14.17 -7.30 10.11
N VAL A 88 13.95 -7.36 11.42
CA VAL A 88 15.04 -7.18 12.40
C VAL A 88 16.08 -8.30 12.27
N SER A 89 15.64 -9.54 12.06
CA SER A 89 16.54 -10.66 11.80
C SER A 89 17.33 -10.47 10.50
N ASP A 90 16.70 -9.99 9.43
CA ASP A 90 17.39 -9.67 8.16
C ASP A 90 18.49 -8.64 8.40
N ILE A 91 18.19 -7.52 9.05
CA ILE A 91 19.19 -6.48 9.36
C ILE A 91 20.32 -7.05 10.20
N THR A 92 20.02 -7.81 11.26
CA THR A 92 21.04 -8.37 12.16
C THR A 92 21.92 -9.37 11.42
N LEU A 93 21.32 -10.27 10.65
CA LEU A 93 22.04 -11.23 9.84
C LEU A 93 22.84 -10.57 8.71
N ASN A 94 22.33 -9.48 8.13
CA ASN A 94 23.07 -8.72 7.13
C ASN A 94 24.37 -8.17 7.71
N ILE A 95 24.30 -7.49 8.86
CA ILE A 95 25.49 -7.01 9.56
C ILE A 95 26.45 -8.16 9.85
N PHE A 96 25.97 -9.28 10.36
CA PHE A 96 26.80 -10.44 10.71
C PHE A 96 27.43 -11.09 9.47
N LEU A 97 26.65 -11.42 8.43
CA LEU A 97 27.15 -12.11 7.25
C LEU A 97 28.05 -11.23 6.39
N VAL A 98 27.72 -9.93 6.27
CA VAL A 98 28.49 -9.00 5.44
C VAL A 98 29.75 -8.53 6.16
N LEU A 99 29.65 -8.06 7.42
CA LEU A 99 30.78 -7.42 8.12
C LEU A 99 31.62 -8.41 8.90
N VAL A 100 31.03 -9.43 9.56
CA VAL A 100 31.78 -10.39 10.38
C VAL A 100 32.30 -11.57 9.55
N MET A 101 31.41 -12.14 8.69
CA MET A 101 31.79 -13.27 7.86
C MET A 101 32.39 -12.87 6.51
N ASN A 102 32.45 -11.58 6.18
CA ASN A 102 32.99 -11.03 4.93
C ASN A 102 32.39 -11.66 3.66
N MET A 103 31.11 -12.05 3.69
CA MET A 103 30.44 -12.68 2.55
C MET A 103 30.01 -11.67 1.48
N GLY A 104 30.17 -10.37 1.71
CA GLY A 104 29.80 -9.30 0.77
C GLY A 104 28.34 -9.39 0.32
N THR A 105 28.09 -9.20 -0.97
CA THR A 105 26.75 -9.21 -1.56
C THR A 105 26.02 -10.55 -1.41
N ARG A 106 26.72 -11.68 -1.38
CA ARG A 106 26.11 -12.99 -1.09
C ARG A 106 25.53 -13.03 0.33
N GLY A 107 26.25 -12.47 1.32
CA GLY A 107 25.79 -12.37 2.69
C GLY A 107 24.49 -11.55 2.79
N ALA A 108 24.43 -10.43 2.09
CA ALA A 108 23.25 -9.58 2.04
C ALA A 108 22.01 -10.29 1.42
N ALA A 109 22.19 -11.03 0.33
CA ALA A 109 21.10 -11.81 -0.27
C ALA A 109 20.63 -12.96 0.63
N LEU A 110 21.55 -13.66 1.30
CA LEU A 110 21.24 -14.75 2.22
C LEU A 110 20.51 -14.24 3.47
N SER A 111 20.91 -13.10 4.04
CA SER A 111 20.23 -12.51 5.20
C SER A 111 18.76 -12.26 4.91
N THR A 112 18.47 -11.69 3.75
CA THR A 112 17.10 -11.42 3.31
C THR A 112 16.29 -12.72 3.12
N ALA A 113 16.87 -13.76 2.50
CA ALA A 113 16.21 -15.05 2.35
C ALA A 113 15.91 -15.71 3.72
N ILE A 114 16.86 -15.68 4.66
CA ILE A 114 16.71 -16.23 6.02
C ILE A 114 15.65 -15.41 6.79
N GLY A 115 15.65 -14.09 6.68
CA GLY A 115 14.63 -13.21 7.27
C GLY A 115 13.21 -13.59 6.83
N GLN A 116 13.01 -13.94 5.55
CA GLN A 116 11.73 -14.45 5.06
C GLN A 116 11.36 -15.81 5.66
N ILE A 117 12.33 -16.72 5.82
CA ILE A 117 12.10 -18.02 6.47
C ILE A 117 11.64 -17.81 7.91
N ILE A 118 12.30 -16.95 8.67
CA ILE A 118 11.93 -16.62 10.06
C ILE A 118 10.51 -16.05 10.11
N THR A 119 10.18 -15.14 9.21
CA THR A 119 8.82 -14.59 9.07
C THR A 119 7.78 -15.68 8.86
N ILE A 120 8.03 -16.61 7.92
CA ILE A 120 7.13 -17.72 7.62
C ILE A 120 6.96 -18.66 8.83
N ILE A 121 8.05 -18.97 9.54
CA ILE A 121 8.01 -19.82 10.74
C ILE A 121 7.11 -19.19 11.80
N ILE A 122 7.21 -17.88 12.03
CA ILE A 122 6.35 -17.15 12.99
C ILE A 122 4.89 -17.18 12.56
N TYR A 123 4.61 -16.98 11.27
CA TYR A 123 3.24 -17.01 10.75
C TYR A 123 2.60 -18.39 10.88
N VAL A 124 3.32 -19.43 10.48
CA VAL A 124 2.84 -20.82 10.59
C VAL A 124 2.71 -21.23 12.05
N GLY A 125 3.70 -20.91 12.90
CA GLY A 125 3.63 -21.20 14.34
C GLY A 125 2.47 -20.48 15.04
N GLY A 126 2.17 -19.25 14.61
CA GLY A 126 1.02 -18.50 15.11
C GLY A 126 -0.33 -19.09 14.65
N LEU A 127 -0.40 -19.64 13.45
CA LEU A 127 -1.57 -20.36 12.96
C LEU A 127 -1.81 -21.65 13.76
N TRP A 128 -0.79 -22.42 14.12
CA TRP A 128 -0.95 -23.67 14.87
C TRP A 128 -1.45 -23.49 16.30
N ARG A 129 -1.17 -22.33 16.92
CA ARG A 129 -1.51 -22.07 18.33
C ARG A 129 -2.88 -21.48 18.57
N GLN A 130 -3.56 -21.02 17.56
CA GLN A 130 -4.84 -20.33 17.69
C GLN A 130 -5.88 -20.94 16.74
N GLU A 131 -7.16 -20.93 17.13
CA GLU A 131 -8.25 -21.25 16.22
C GLU A 131 -8.17 -20.31 14.99
N HIS A 132 -8.22 -20.89 13.81
CA HIS A 132 -8.08 -20.18 12.56
C HIS A 132 -9.02 -20.75 11.48
N HIS A 133 -9.43 -19.87 10.57
CA HIS A 133 -10.25 -20.25 9.42
C HIS A 133 -9.39 -20.68 8.21
N LEU A 134 -8.08 -20.49 8.28
CA LEU A 134 -7.10 -20.82 7.23
C LEU A 134 -6.67 -22.29 7.31
N GLN A 135 -7.61 -23.21 7.12
CA GLN A 135 -7.30 -24.64 7.07
C GLN A 135 -7.02 -25.10 5.63
N PRO A 136 -6.13 -26.08 5.41
CA PRO A 136 -5.96 -26.70 4.11
C PRO A 136 -7.29 -27.26 3.61
N ALA A 137 -7.69 -26.89 2.41
CA ALA A 137 -8.88 -27.39 1.74
C ALA A 137 -8.56 -27.64 0.27
N LEU A 138 -9.18 -28.65 -0.33
CA LEU A 138 -9.01 -28.88 -1.75
C LEU A 138 -9.64 -27.72 -2.56
N PRO A 139 -9.02 -27.33 -3.70
CA PRO A 139 -9.57 -26.31 -4.57
C PRO A 139 -10.96 -26.74 -5.08
N GLU A 140 -11.96 -25.90 -4.90
CA GLU A 140 -13.31 -26.15 -5.43
C GLU A 140 -13.45 -25.69 -6.88
N LYS A 141 -14.37 -26.34 -7.62
CA LYS A 141 -14.72 -25.91 -8.98
C LYS A 141 -15.29 -24.48 -8.92
N GLY A 142 -14.56 -23.50 -9.48
CA GLY A 142 -14.92 -22.09 -9.45
C GLY A 142 -13.93 -21.21 -8.69
N SER A 143 -13.06 -21.76 -7.84
CA SER A 143 -12.05 -20.99 -7.13
C SER A 143 -11.04 -20.29 -8.07
N LEU A 144 -10.78 -20.86 -9.27
CA LEU A 144 -9.95 -20.23 -10.28
C LEU A 144 -10.56 -18.93 -10.85
N LYS A 145 -11.90 -18.85 -10.95
CA LYS A 145 -12.59 -17.61 -11.36
C LYS A 145 -12.39 -16.52 -10.31
N THR A 146 -12.45 -16.89 -9.04
CA THR A 146 -12.18 -15.96 -7.92
C THR A 146 -10.71 -15.50 -7.92
N VAL A 147 -9.76 -16.44 -8.15
CA VAL A 147 -8.34 -16.08 -8.31
C VAL A 147 -8.14 -15.08 -9.45
N TYR A 148 -8.78 -15.29 -10.59
CA TYR A 148 -8.72 -14.36 -11.73
C TYR A 148 -9.28 -12.98 -11.37
N SER A 149 -10.40 -12.90 -10.65
CA SER A 149 -10.94 -11.63 -10.15
C SER A 149 -9.94 -10.91 -9.23
N CYS A 150 -9.35 -11.63 -8.26
CA CYS A 150 -8.31 -11.08 -7.39
C CYS A 150 -7.08 -10.57 -8.16
N MET A 151 -6.64 -11.32 -9.19
CA MET A 151 -5.54 -10.88 -10.05
C MET A 151 -5.88 -9.60 -10.82
N ARG A 152 -7.11 -9.49 -11.32
CA ARG A 152 -7.58 -8.30 -12.02
C ARG A 152 -7.61 -7.07 -11.10
N GLU A 153 -8.03 -7.23 -9.87
CA GLU A 153 -8.03 -6.15 -8.87
C GLU A 153 -6.62 -5.73 -8.48
N GLY A 154 -5.68 -6.70 -8.37
CA GLY A 154 -4.27 -6.44 -8.11
C GLY A 154 -3.49 -5.80 -9.26
N LEU A 155 -4.04 -5.78 -10.49
CA LEU A 155 -3.36 -5.27 -11.68
C LEU A 155 -2.95 -3.80 -11.53
N ALA A 156 -3.80 -2.96 -10.94
CA ALA A 156 -3.51 -1.53 -10.75
C ALA A 156 -2.25 -1.32 -9.90
N THR A 157 -2.11 -2.06 -8.80
CA THR A 157 -0.93 -2.00 -7.93
C THR A 157 0.31 -2.61 -8.59
N SER A 158 0.14 -3.69 -9.38
CA SER A 158 1.25 -4.32 -10.10
C SER A 158 1.83 -3.40 -11.17
N VAL A 159 0.98 -2.66 -11.88
CA VAL A 159 1.40 -1.68 -12.90
C VAL A 159 2.19 -0.53 -12.25
N GLN A 160 1.86 -0.12 -11.04
CA GLN A 160 2.62 0.88 -10.28
C GLN A 160 4.09 0.46 -10.10
N TYR A 161 4.36 -0.77 -9.70
CA TYR A 161 5.74 -1.27 -9.56
C TYR A 161 6.48 -1.33 -10.90
N LEU A 162 5.79 -1.65 -12.00
CA LEU A 162 6.36 -1.61 -13.33
C LEU A 162 6.76 -0.18 -13.73
N TYR A 163 5.89 0.80 -13.48
CA TYR A 163 6.21 2.22 -13.72
C TYR A 163 7.39 2.68 -12.90
N GLN A 164 7.47 2.29 -11.63
CA GLN A 164 8.59 2.61 -10.76
C GLN A 164 9.91 2.03 -11.30
N MET A 165 9.91 0.79 -11.78
CA MET A 165 11.09 0.16 -12.39
C MET A 165 11.53 0.94 -13.65
N ILE A 166 10.61 1.26 -14.55
CA ILE A 166 10.89 2.02 -15.77
C ILE A 166 11.47 3.41 -15.42
N PHE A 167 10.85 4.09 -14.46
CA PHE A 167 11.33 5.39 -14.00
C PHE A 167 12.75 5.32 -13.44
N PHE A 168 13.04 4.30 -12.61
CA PHE A 168 14.37 4.09 -12.04
C PHE A 168 15.42 3.91 -13.12
N LEU A 169 15.15 3.08 -14.14
CA LEU A 169 16.04 2.87 -15.27
C LEU A 169 16.28 4.15 -16.08
N ILE A 170 15.24 4.94 -16.33
CA ILE A 170 15.37 6.20 -17.06
C ILE A 170 16.16 7.22 -16.24
N CYS A 171 15.84 7.41 -14.94
CA CYS A 171 16.54 8.34 -14.06
C CYS A 171 18.02 7.98 -13.94
N ASN A 172 18.34 6.71 -13.71
CA ASN A 172 19.72 6.27 -13.59
C ASN A 172 20.54 6.62 -14.87
N ASN A 173 20.00 6.28 -16.05
CA ASN A 173 20.66 6.61 -17.32
C ASN A 173 20.80 8.13 -17.55
N VAL A 174 19.78 8.91 -17.20
CA VAL A 174 19.81 10.38 -17.33
C VAL A 174 20.85 10.99 -16.39
N LEU A 175 20.87 10.56 -15.12
CA LEU A 175 21.78 11.10 -14.10
C LEU A 175 23.24 10.72 -14.35
N ILE A 176 23.51 9.52 -14.82
CA ILE A 176 24.85 9.10 -15.24
C ILE A 176 25.37 10.05 -16.34
N ARG A 177 24.53 10.42 -17.30
CA ARG A 177 24.89 11.33 -18.38
C ARG A 177 25.08 12.78 -17.92
N LEU A 178 24.29 13.23 -16.93
CA LEU A 178 24.32 14.62 -16.45
C LEU A 178 25.49 14.89 -15.51
N SER A 179 25.83 13.99 -14.62
CA SER A 179 26.80 14.23 -13.55
C SER A 179 27.52 12.97 -13.04
N GLY A 180 27.43 11.86 -13.77
CA GLY A 180 28.07 10.61 -13.41
C GLY A 180 27.55 10.05 -12.09
N GLU A 181 28.45 9.47 -11.28
CA GLU A 181 28.14 8.82 -9.99
C GLU A 181 27.54 9.79 -8.96
N THR A 182 27.92 11.07 -9.00
CA THR A 182 27.41 12.11 -8.09
C THR A 182 25.88 12.24 -8.17
N GLY A 183 25.34 12.31 -9.40
CA GLY A 183 23.89 12.43 -9.60
C GLY A 183 23.13 11.21 -9.13
N VAL A 184 23.67 10.02 -9.37
CA VAL A 184 23.09 8.74 -8.93
C VAL A 184 23.08 8.66 -7.40
N ALA A 185 24.17 9.02 -6.73
CA ALA A 185 24.27 8.99 -5.26
C ALA A 185 23.25 9.95 -4.60
N VAL A 186 23.04 11.15 -5.17
CA VAL A 186 22.02 12.08 -4.68
C VAL A 186 20.60 11.53 -4.94
N PHE A 187 20.38 10.89 -6.08
CA PHE A 187 19.09 10.28 -6.40
C PHE A 187 18.76 9.14 -5.42
N ASP A 188 19.73 8.29 -5.10
CA ASP A 188 19.54 7.20 -4.13
C ASP A 188 19.22 7.75 -2.74
N LEU A 189 19.86 8.84 -2.31
CA LEU A 189 19.52 9.53 -1.07
C LEU A 189 18.07 10.03 -1.07
N VAL A 190 17.66 10.72 -2.16
CA VAL A 190 16.29 11.24 -2.30
C VAL A 190 15.29 10.10 -2.30
N GLN A 191 15.56 9.00 -3.01
CA GLN A 191 14.68 7.83 -3.06
C GLN A 191 14.54 7.15 -1.70
N ASN A 192 15.63 6.89 -1.00
CA ASN A 192 15.58 6.29 0.33
C ASN A 192 14.85 7.19 1.34
N THR A 193 15.09 8.50 1.28
CA THR A 193 14.36 9.47 2.11
C THR A 193 12.87 9.51 1.73
N SER A 194 12.54 9.38 0.44
CA SER A 194 11.17 9.33 -0.04
C SER A 194 10.41 8.14 0.53
N TYR A 195 11.04 6.95 0.55
CA TYR A 195 10.41 5.77 1.14
C TYR A 195 10.08 5.97 2.63
N LEU A 196 10.98 6.59 3.41
CA LEU A 196 10.70 6.89 4.82
C LEU A 196 9.49 7.81 4.99
N ILE A 197 9.36 8.87 4.17
CA ILE A 197 8.23 9.80 4.19
C ILE A 197 6.94 9.08 3.76
N LEU A 198 6.96 8.42 2.60
CA LEU A 198 5.76 7.86 1.99
C LEU A 198 5.20 6.66 2.76
N TYR A 199 6.06 5.87 3.42
CA TYR A 199 5.61 4.75 4.27
C TYR A 199 4.79 5.20 5.48
N LEU A 200 4.96 6.43 5.97
CA LEU A 200 4.08 6.98 7.02
C LEU A 200 2.65 7.21 6.50
N TYR A 201 2.54 7.77 5.30
CA TYR A 201 1.24 7.91 4.63
C TYR A 201 0.62 6.54 4.30
N GLU A 202 1.43 5.61 3.78
CA GLU A 202 0.98 4.26 3.44
C GLU A 202 0.54 3.47 4.67
N GLY A 203 1.26 3.58 5.78
CA GLY A 203 0.89 2.97 7.06
C GLY A 203 -0.47 3.45 7.55
N THR A 204 -0.72 4.75 7.49
CA THR A 204 -2.02 5.36 7.82
C THR A 204 -3.11 4.90 6.85
N ALA A 205 -2.83 4.90 5.54
CA ALA A 205 -3.74 4.45 4.51
C ALA A 205 -4.17 2.98 4.71
N ARG A 206 -3.20 2.10 4.97
CA ARG A 206 -3.45 0.67 5.25
C ARG A 206 -4.22 0.43 6.56
N ALA A 207 -4.01 1.27 7.58
CA ALA A 207 -4.78 1.20 8.82
C ALA A 207 -6.24 1.65 8.61
N MET A 208 -6.46 2.64 7.76
CA MET A 208 -7.78 3.19 7.43
C MET A 208 -8.59 2.25 6.52
N GLN A 209 -7.93 1.49 5.65
CA GLN A 209 -8.55 0.66 4.61
C GLN A 209 -9.65 -0.29 5.13
N PRO A 210 -9.41 -1.16 6.14
CA PRO A 210 -10.44 -2.08 6.61
C PRO A 210 -11.65 -1.36 7.20
N ILE A 211 -11.43 -0.23 7.88
CA ILE A 211 -12.51 0.58 8.47
C ILE A 211 -13.39 1.18 7.37
N LEU A 212 -12.76 1.74 6.34
CA LEU A 212 -13.48 2.32 5.21
C LEU A 212 -14.25 1.29 4.40
N SER A 213 -13.65 0.11 4.17
CA SER A 213 -14.31 -0.99 3.45
C SER A 213 -15.52 -1.52 4.20
N THR A 214 -15.42 -1.64 5.54
CA THR A 214 -16.55 -2.04 6.38
C THR A 214 -17.68 -1.02 6.30
N TYR A 215 -17.40 0.27 6.56
CA TYR A 215 -18.44 1.32 6.46
C TYR A 215 -19.00 1.47 5.05
N HIS A 216 -18.21 1.20 4.02
CA HIS A 216 -18.71 1.21 2.64
C HIS A 216 -19.68 0.04 2.40
N GLY A 217 -19.33 -1.18 2.85
CA GLY A 217 -20.19 -2.35 2.75
C GLY A 217 -21.47 -2.27 3.58
N GLU A 218 -21.42 -1.59 4.73
CA GLU A 218 -22.57 -1.32 5.60
C GLU A 218 -23.43 -0.14 5.12
N HIS A 219 -23.04 0.53 4.03
CA HIS A 219 -23.67 1.79 3.56
C HIS A 219 -23.69 2.90 4.64
N ASN A 220 -22.79 2.83 5.61
CA ASN A 220 -22.68 3.82 6.70
C ASN A 220 -21.87 5.03 6.23
N TYR A 221 -22.59 6.00 5.66
CA TYR A 221 -21.97 7.20 5.11
C TYR A 221 -21.28 8.06 6.18
N GLN A 222 -21.92 8.24 7.34
CA GLN A 222 -21.38 9.08 8.41
C GLN A 222 -20.12 8.46 9.03
N GLY A 223 -20.13 7.15 9.27
CA GLY A 223 -18.96 6.41 9.75
C GLY A 223 -17.80 6.52 8.75
N ARG A 224 -18.07 6.34 7.44
CA ARG A 224 -17.11 6.50 6.37
C ARG A 224 -16.50 7.90 6.33
N LYS A 225 -17.34 8.97 6.40
CA LYS A 225 -16.88 10.36 6.41
C LYS A 225 -15.97 10.67 7.59
N ASN A 226 -16.33 10.20 8.80
CA ASN A 226 -15.53 10.39 10.00
C ASN A 226 -14.20 9.62 9.91
N ALA A 227 -14.20 8.38 9.43
CA ALA A 227 -13.00 7.59 9.22
C ALA A 227 -12.03 8.24 8.21
N VAL A 228 -12.55 8.74 7.08
CA VAL A 228 -11.77 9.51 6.10
C VAL A 228 -11.15 10.73 6.74
N ARG A 229 -11.95 11.54 7.47
CA ARG A 229 -11.45 12.75 8.12
C ARG A 229 -10.32 12.46 9.11
N LEU A 230 -10.49 11.46 9.96
CA LEU A 230 -9.47 11.06 10.93
C LEU A 230 -8.22 10.49 10.25
N GLY A 231 -8.40 9.61 9.26
CA GLY A 231 -7.29 9.02 8.51
C GLY A 231 -6.48 10.05 7.74
N PHE A 232 -7.15 11.00 7.06
CA PHE A 232 -6.45 12.09 6.36
C PHE A 232 -5.75 13.02 7.35
N LEU A 233 -6.40 13.40 8.46
CA LEU A 233 -5.79 14.25 9.46
C LEU A 233 -4.55 13.59 10.07
N SER A 234 -4.63 12.33 10.47
CA SER A 234 -3.48 11.61 11.04
C SER A 234 -2.36 11.43 10.02
N GLY A 235 -2.66 11.04 8.77
CA GLY A 235 -1.68 10.89 7.70
C GLY A 235 -0.97 12.21 7.36
N ILE A 236 -1.74 13.30 7.24
CA ILE A 236 -1.18 14.64 6.97
C ILE A 236 -0.32 15.10 8.14
N LEU A 237 -0.76 14.94 9.39
CA LEU A 237 0.02 15.35 10.56
C LEU A 237 1.34 14.58 10.67
N THR A 238 1.30 13.25 10.62
CA THR A 238 2.50 12.41 10.72
C THR A 238 3.45 12.61 9.55
N GLY A 239 2.91 12.66 8.32
CA GLY A 239 3.70 12.88 7.12
C GLY A 239 4.31 14.28 7.07
N SER A 240 3.54 15.33 7.39
CA SER A 240 4.05 16.71 7.40
C SER A 240 5.10 16.94 8.49
N LEU A 241 4.94 16.29 9.65
CA LEU A 241 5.95 16.32 10.70
C LEU A 241 7.29 15.77 10.20
N PHE A 242 7.26 14.63 9.53
CA PHE A 242 8.48 14.01 9.01
C PHE A 242 9.07 14.77 7.82
N ILE A 243 8.23 15.29 6.92
CA ILE A 243 8.65 16.19 5.83
C ILE A 243 9.36 17.42 6.41
N GLY A 244 8.79 18.02 7.47
CA GLY A 244 9.41 19.13 8.19
C GLY A 244 10.78 18.75 8.76
N LEU A 245 10.89 17.57 9.39
CA LEU A 245 12.16 17.09 9.93
C LEU A 245 13.23 16.94 8.83
N VAL A 246 12.89 16.39 7.67
CA VAL A 246 13.81 16.27 6.53
C VAL A 246 14.17 17.65 5.97
N ALA A 247 13.20 18.55 5.83
CA ALA A 247 13.41 19.89 5.25
C ALA A 247 14.27 20.80 6.14
N PHE A 248 14.11 20.69 7.48
CA PHE A 248 14.90 21.49 8.44
C PHE A 248 16.28 20.90 8.73
N PHE A 249 16.41 19.57 8.70
CA PHE A 249 17.66 18.86 9.01
C PHE A 249 18.20 18.01 7.85
N PRO A 250 18.25 18.50 6.60
CA PRO A 250 18.64 17.69 5.44
C PRO A 250 20.09 17.21 5.53
N ARG A 251 20.99 17.97 6.16
CA ARG A 251 22.39 17.55 6.36
C ARG A 251 22.51 16.31 7.22
N SER A 252 21.67 16.16 8.25
CA SER A 252 21.64 14.97 9.10
C SER A 252 21.23 13.73 8.28
N PHE A 253 20.30 13.87 7.35
CA PHE A 253 19.95 12.79 6.43
C PHE A 253 21.09 12.46 5.46
N CYS A 254 21.80 13.45 4.92
CA CYS A 254 23.00 13.21 4.10
C CYS A 254 24.04 12.38 4.87
N LEU A 255 24.31 12.73 6.12
CA LEU A 255 25.27 12.01 6.96
C LEU A 255 24.77 10.59 7.30
N LEU A 256 23.47 10.42 7.58
CA LEU A 256 22.86 9.12 7.86
C LEU A 256 23.04 8.14 6.68
N PHE A 257 22.96 8.64 5.45
CA PHE A 257 23.15 7.87 4.23
C PHE A 257 24.59 7.88 3.69
N GLY A 258 25.56 8.32 4.51
CA GLY A 258 26.98 8.20 4.22
C GLY A 258 27.54 9.27 3.29
N ILE A 259 26.80 10.33 2.95
CA ILE A 259 27.27 11.45 2.13
C ILE A 259 28.06 12.41 3.04
N GLN A 260 29.40 12.35 2.97
CA GLN A 260 30.30 13.16 3.80
C GLN A 260 30.97 14.29 3.01
N GLU A 261 31.11 14.17 1.70
CA GLU A 261 31.76 15.15 0.84
C GLU A 261 30.95 16.44 0.76
N ALA A 262 31.56 17.59 1.07
CA ALA A 262 30.89 18.88 1.18
C ALA A 262 30.23 19.33 -0.15
N ALA A 263 30.87 19.07 -1.29
CA ALA A 263 30.32 19.40 -2.62
C ALA A 263 29.04 18.60 -2.90
N LEU A 264 29.09 17.29 -2.63
CA LEU A 264 27.95 16.38 -2.80
C LEU A 264 26.80 16.73 -1.85
N GLN A 265 27.12 17.07 -0.58
CA GLN A 265 26.12 17.50 0.40
C GLN A 265 25.35 18.75 -0.03
N THR A 266 26.00 19.70 -0.71
CA THR A 266 25.31 20.92 -1.14
C THR A 266 24.21 20.60 -2.15
N VAL A 267 24.49 19.76 -3.13
CA VAL A 267 23.52 19.30 -4.14
C VAL A 267 22.43 18.46 -3.47
N ALA A 268 22.82 17.54 -2.59
CA ALA A 268 21.91 16.65 -1.89
C ALA A 268 20.91 17.39 -0.99
N VAL A 269 21.36 18.41 -0.25
CA VAL A 269 20.52 19.28 0.59
C VAL A 269 19.48 20.02 -0.26
N SER A 270 19.89 20.57 -1.41
CA SER A 270 18.97 21.23 -2.34
C SER A 270 17.96 20.25 -2.90
N ALA A 271 18.40 19.07 -3.34
CA ALA A 271 17.54 18.01 -3.85
C ALA A 271 16.47 17.55 -2.83
N LEU A 272 16.88 17.30 -1.57
CA LEU A 272 15.97 16.92 -0.49
C LEU A 272 14.94 18.01 -0.19
N ARG A 273 15.33 19.27 -0.13
CA ARG A 273 14.41 20.39 0.10
C ARG A 273 13.40 20.54 -1.02
N ILE A 274 13.83 20.44 -2.26
CA ILE A 274 12.94 20.48 -3.44
C ILE A 274 11.99 19.29 -3.41
N TYR A 275 12.50 18.09 -3.13
CA TYR A 275 11.68 16.88 -3.00
C TYR A 275 10.58 17.04 -1.94
N CYS A 276 10.89 17.59 -0.76
CA CYS A 276 9.93 17.83 0.32
C CYS A 276 8.71 18.65 -0.11
N LEU A 277 8.86 19.58 -1.08
CA LEU A 277 7.72 20.33 -1.62
C LEU A 277 6.71 19.46 -2.35
N GLY A 278 7.18 18.41 -3.04
CA GLY A 278 6.31 17.43 -3.71
C GLY A 278 5.79 16.34 -2.79
N ALA A 279 6.57 15.94 -1.80
CA ALA A 279 6.27 14.81 -0.92
C ALA A 279 4.92 14.91 -0.19
N PHE A 280 4.49 16.13 0.14
CA PHE A 280 3.18 16.40 0.73
C PHE A 280 2.04 15.98 -0.23
N PHE A 281 2.12 16.37 -1.49
CA PHE A 281 1.13 16.02 -2.52
C PHE A 281 1.16 14.53 -2.86
N ALA A 282 2.36 13.93 -2.84
CA ALA A 282 2.53 12.49 -2.97
C ALA A 282 1.79 11.72 -1.87
N GLY A 283 1.93 12.16 -0.61
CA GLY A 283 1.23 11.59 0.53
C GLY A 283 -0.29 11.71 0.41
N ILE A 284 -0.80 12.87 0.00
CA ILE A 284 -2.24 13.05 -0.27
C ILE A 284 -2.71 12.10 -1.36
N SER A 285 -1.94 11.92 -2.44
CA SER A 285 -2.27 10.99 -3.52
C SER A 285 -2.41 9.55 -3.02
N ILE A 286 -1.53 9.10 -2.12
CA ILE A 286 -1.60 7.77 -1.49
C ILE A 286 -2.89 7.61 -0.67
N LEU A 287 -3.24 8.60 0.16
CA LEU A 287 -4.47 8.56 0.96
C LEU A 287 -5.72 8.54 0.08
N VAL A 288 -5.73 9.35 -0.99
CA VAL A 288 -6.83 9.41 -1.96
C VAL A 288 -6.96 8.08 -2.71
N CYS A 289 -5.87 7.50 -3.19
CA CYS A 289 -5.87 6.19 -3.85
C CYS A 289 -6.47 5.11 -2.95
N ASN A 290 -6.04 5.06 -1.69
CA ASN A 290 -6.54 4.09 -0.73
C ASN A 290 -8.04 4.28 -0.42
N TYR A 291 -8.49 5.54 -0.28
CA TYR A 291 -9.90 5.84 -0.11
C TYR A 291 -10.75 5.29 -1.26
N TYR A 292 -10.38 5.56 -2.51
CA TYR A 292 -11.13 5.07 -3.67
C TYR A 292 -11.04 3.55 -3.81
N GLN A 293 -9.90 2.91 -3.48
CA GLN A 293 -9.78 1.45 -3.43
C GLN A 293 -10.72 0.83 -2.40
N SER A 294 -10.78 1.42 -1.20
CA SER A 294 -11.67 0.95 -0.12
C SER A 294 -13.16 1.07 -0.49
N CYS A 295 -13.50 1.93 -1.45
CA CYS A 295 -14.84 2.13 -1.98
C CYS A 295 -15.06 1.43 -3.33
N GLU A 296 -14.21 0.46 -3.71
CA GLU A 296 -14.29 -0.32 -4.96
C GLU A 296 -14.26 0.51 -6.26
N LYS A 297 -13.86 1.78 -6.18
CA LYS A 297 -13.78 2.71 -7.31
C LYS A 297 -12.39 2.70 -7.93
N LEU A 298 -11.99 1.58 -8.55
CA LEU A 298 -10.62 1.31 -9.03
C LEU A 298 -10.10 2.23 -10.14
N LYS A 299 -10.97 2.95 -10.85
CA LYS A 299 -10.57 3.87 -11.93
C LYS A 299 -9.75 5.05 -11.43
N ALA A 300 -10.06 5.58 -10.24
CA ALA A 300 -9.36 6.72 -9.68
C ALA A 300 -7.92 6.37 -9.25
N PRO A 301 -7.66 5.31 -8.46
CA PRO A 301 -6.30 4.87 -8.15
C PRO A 301 -5.48 4.58 -9.39
N PHE A 302 -6.03 3.82 -10.35
CA PHE A 302 -5.33 3.49 -11.59
C PHE A 302 -4.91 4.75 -12.37
N LEU A 303 -5.79 5.75 -12.45
CA LEU A 303 -5.50 7.00 -13.13
C LEU A 303 -4.41 7.80 -12.41
N ILE A 304 -4.52 7.94 -11.07
CA ILE A 304 -3.54 8.67 -10.26
C ILE A 304 -2.16 8.00 -10.38
N GLU A 305 -2.08 6.68 -10.23
CA GLU A 305 -0.82 5.94 -10.30
C GLU A 305 -0.22 5.98 -11.72
N THR A 306 -1.05 5.94 -12.75
CA THR A 306 -0.57 6.09 -14.14
C THR A 306 -0.04 7.49 -14.42
N MET A 307 -0.71 8.54 -13.94
CA MET A 307 -0.25 9.92 -14.08
C MET A 307 1.05 10.13 -13.31
N ARG A 308 1.09 9.70 -12.07
CA ARG A 308 2.20 9.87 -11.14
C ARG A 308 3.42 9.03 -11.52
N GLY A 309 3.21 7.78 -11.95
CA GLY A 309 4.29 6.82 -12.24
C GLY A 309 4.81 6.89 -13.68
N PHE A 310 3.99 7.36 -14.64
CA PHE A 310 4.33 7.29 -16.05
C PHE A 310 3.99 8.56 -16.83
N ALA A 311 2.72 8.92 -16.92
CA ALA A 311 2.24 9.90 -17.90
C ALA A 311 2.72 11.33 -17.64
N VAL A 312 2.98 11.71 -16.40
CA VAL A 312 3.52 13.03 -16.02
C VAL A 312 4.99 12.91 -15.66
N LEU A 313 5.37 11.87 -14.93
CA LEU A 313 6.71 11.69 -14.39
C LEU A 313 7.76 11.55 -15.51
N ILE A 314 7.52 10.69 -16.50
CA ILE A 314 8.51 10.44 -17.56
C ILE A 314 8.73 11.68 -18.46
N PRO A 315 7.69 12.36 -18.97
CA PRO A 315 7.88 13.61 -19.71
C PRO A 315 8.58 14.69 -18.88
N CYS A 316 8.25 14.83 -17.59
CA CYS A 316 8.96 15.75 -16.69
C CYS A 316 10.43 15.36 -16.54
N THR A 317 10.76 14.08 -16.37
CA THR A 317 12.13 13.61 -16.27
C THR A 317 12.94 13.96 -17.53
N LEU A 318 12.39 13.70 -18.71
CA LEU A 318 13.03 14.03 -19.97
C LEU A 318 13.14 15.54 -20.22
N LEU A 319 12.17 16.33 -19.78
CA LEU A 319 12.21 17.78 -19.86
C LEU A 319 13.31 18.34 -18.94
N PHE A 320 13.29 17.97 -17.67
CA PHE A 320 14.23 18.49 -16.67
C PHE A 320 15.65 17.99 -16.85
N SER A 321 15.86 16.89 -17.57
CA SER A 321 17.20 16.43 -17.96
C SER A 321 17.99 17.47 -18.81
N ASN A 322 17.29 18.37 -19.50
CA ASN A 322 17.92 19.41 -20.32
C ASN A 322 18.32 20.67 -19.54
N PHE A 323 17.89 20.80 -18.27
CA PHE A 323 18.15 22.00 -17.46
C PHE A 323 19.27 21.83 -16.43
N GLY A 324 20.02 20.71 -16.51
CA GLY A 324 21.13 20.41 -15.61
C GLY A 324 20.69 19.83 -14.26
N LEU A 325 21.69 19.38 -13.47
CA LEU A 325 21.46 18.64 -12.23
C LEU A 325 20.71 19.44 -11.16
N GLU A 326 20.99 20.72 -11.04
CA GLU A 326 20.35 21.57 -10.00
C GLU A 326 18.85 21.71 -10.20
N ASN A 327 18.41 21.82 -11.45
CA ASN A 327 17.00 21.95 -11.79
C ASN A 327 16.30 20.60 -11.97
N PHE A 328 17.04 19.52 -12.10
CA PHE A 328 16.48 18.17 -12.29
C PHE A 328 15.51 17.80 -11.19
N TRP A 329 15.79 18.17 -9.95
CA TRP A 329 14.98 17.78 -8.78
C TRP A 329 13.56 18.37 -8.76
N TRP A 330 13.30 19.43 -9.54
CA TRP A 330 11.97 20.01 -9.69
C TRP A 330 10.98 19.08 -10.38
N LEU A 331 11.47 18.02 -11.04
CA LEU A 331 10.60 16.99 -11.61
C LEU A 331 9.64 16.41 -10.57
N PHE A 332 10.08 16.19 -9.31
CA PHE A 332 9.26 15.59 -8.27
C PHE A 332 8.06 16.47 -7.87
N PRO A 333 8.24 17.70 -7.38
CA PRO A 333 7.10 18.53 -7.00
C PRO A 333 6.19 18.85 -8.18
N ILE A 334 6.71 19.07 -9.39
CA ILE A 334 5.90 19.36 -10.56
C ILE A 334 5.06 18.14 -10.97
N THR A 335 5.62 16.93 -10.90
CA THR A 335 4.88 15.70 -11.17
C THR A 335 3.75 15.51 -10.17
N GLU A 336 4.02 15.64 -8.88
CA GLU A 336 3.03 15.39 -7.83
C GLU A 336 1.91 16.44 -7.85
N ILE A 337 2.26 17.72 -7.96
CA ILE A 337 1.28 18.82 -8.09
C ILE A 337 0.48 18.66 -9.38
N GLY A 338 1.16 18.39 -10.50
CA GLY A 338 0.53 18.15 -11.80
C GLY A 338 -0.45 17.01 -11.76
N THR A 339 -0.09 15.90 -11.11
CA THR A 339 -0.98 14.73 -10.92
C THR A 339 -2.24 15.12 -10.14
N VAL A 340 -2.09 15.83 -9.02
CA VAL A 340 -3.25 16.26 -8.20
C VAL A 340 -4.15 17.18 -9.01
N VAL A 341 -3.61 18.16 -9.72
CA VAL A 341 -4.37 19.09 -10.55
C VAL A 341 -5.12 18.36 -11.67
N LEU A 342 -4.44 17.49 -12.40
CA LEU A 342 -5.04 16.70 -13.49
C LEU A 342 -6.12 15.76 -12.97
N PHE A 343 -5.91 15.12 -11.81
CA PHE A 343 -6.91 14.28 -11.19
C PHE A 343 -8.16 15.08 -10.76
N LEU A 344 -7.97 16.25 -10.16
CA LEU A 344 -9.11 17.11 -9.78
C LEU A 344 -9.88 17.60 -11.00
N LEU A 345 -9.22 17.97 -12.08
CA LEU A 345 -9.85 18.32 -13.35
C LEU A 345 -10.63 17.15 -13.93
N TRP A 346 -10.02 15.97 -14.00
CA TRP A 346 -10.69 14.76 -14.47
C TRP A 346 -11.92 14.42 -13.62
N LYS A 347 -11.78 14.47 -12.29
CA LYS A 347 -12.88 14.24 -11.34
C LYS A 347 -14.05 15.20 -11.59
N ARG A 348 -13.74 16.48 -11.82
CA ARG A 348 -14.75 17.51 -12.09
C ARG A 348 -15.43 17.28 -13.43
N ILE A 349 -14.68 17.02 -14.51
CA ILE A 349 -15.21 16.81 -15.87
C ILE A 349 -16.10 15.56 -15.91
N ARG A 350 -15.68 14.47 -15.26
CA ARG A 350 -16.41 13.21 -15.24
C ARG A 350 -17.48 13.14 -14.16
N ASN A 351 -17.65 14.16 -13.35
CA ASN A 351 -18.51 14.17 -12.16
C ASN A 351 -18.32 12.90 -11.30
N TYR A 352 -17.04 12.46 -11.18
CA TYR A 352 -16.69 11.21 -10.54
C TYR A 352 -16.77 11.36 -9.02
N ARG A 353 -17.79 10.75 -8.44
CA ARG A 353 -18.03 10.74 -7.00
C ARG A 353 -18.14 9.30 -6.52
N VAL A 354 -17.74 9.05 -5.28
CA VAL A 354 -18.21 7.87 -4.56
C VAL A 354 -19.66 8.18 -4.26
N GLU A 355 -20.57 7.34 -4.77
CA GLU A 355 -22.01 7.55 -4.59
C GLU A 355 -22.28 7.75 -3.11
N GLU A 356 -22.80 8.89 -2.78
CA GLU A 356 -23.53 9.15 -1.57
C GLU A 356 -24.89 8.51 -1.80
N GLU A 357 -24.91 7.17 -1.86
CA GLU A 357 -26.17 6.46 -1.95
C GLU A 357 -26.91 6.61 -0.64
N GLY A 358 -28.02 7.26 -0.76
CA GLY A 358 -29.02 7.40 0.27
C GLY A 358 -28.77 8.64 1.12
N VAL A 359 -29.60 9.64 1.00
CA VAL A 359 -30.12 10.27 2.19
C VAL A 359 -30.23 9.15 3.21
N GLU A 360 -29.49 9.23 4.34
CA GLU A 360 -29.66 8.27 5.43
C GLU A 360 -31.17 8.19 5.66
N ARG A 361 -31.75 7.07 5.27
CA ARG A 361 -33.15 6.77 5.51
C ARG A 361 -33.24 6.42 6.98
N VAL A 362 -33.06 7.41 7.83
CA VAL A 362 -33.04 7.27 9.28
C VAL A 362 -34.35 7.79 9.79
N TYR A 363 -35.13 6.89 10.38
CA TYR A 363 -36.27 7.28 11.19
C TYR A 363 -35.80 7.38 12.64
N GLN A 364 -35.91 8.56 13.23
CA GLN A 364 -35.57 8.82 14.62
C GLN A 364 -36.83 9.05 15.42
N TYR A 365 -36.99 8.30 16.48
CA TYR A 365 -38.09 8.43 17.42
C TYR A 365 -37.55 8.26 18.85
N THR A 366 -38.02 9.07 19.77
CA THR A 366 -37.65 9.01 21.19
C THR A 366 -38.81 8.45 21.98
N ILE A 367 -38.62 7.30 22.59
CA ILE A 367 -39.62 6.69 23.52
C ILE A 367 -39.45 7.32 24.90
N GLU A 368 -40.45 8.04 25.38
CA GLU A 368 -40.42 8.71 26.68
C GLU A 368 -40.96 7.84 27.85
N GLY A 369 -41.49 6.64 27.55
CA GLY A 369 -41.79 5.64 28.58
C GLY A 369 -43.20 5.07 28.61
N GLY A 370 -43.99 5.20 27.53
CA GLY A 370 -45.33 4.64 27.41
C GLY A 370 -45.53 3.61 26.30
N ILE A 371 -46.51 2.69 26.48
CA ILE A 371 -46.94 1.75 25.42
C ILE A 371 -47.50 2.55 24.22
N THR A 372 -48.08 3.70 24.46
CA THR A 372 -48.56 4.62 23.43
C THR A 372 -47.46 5.11 22.52
N ASP A 373 -46.26 5.40 23.04
CA ASP A 373 -45.10 5.81 22.26
C ASP A 373 -44.59 4.69 21.33
N LEU A 374 -44.73 3.43 21.79
CA LEU A 374 -44.37 2.27 20.97
C LEU A 374 -45.31 2.11 19.77
N THR A 375 -46.61 2.37 19.99
CA THR A 375 -47.61 2.34 18.89
C THR A 375 -47.31 3.43 17.87
N GLU A 376 -47.01 4.66 18.32
CA GLU A 376 -46.64 5.78 17.47
C GLU A 376 -45.32 5.52 16.68
N LEU A 377 -44.34 4.89 17.33
CA LEU A 377 -43.10 4.44 16.66
C LEU A 377 -43.41 3.46 15.53
N CYS A 378 -44.24 2.44 15.79
CA CYS A 378 -44.61 1.43 14.78
C CYS A 378 -45.36 2.04 13.60
N GLU A 379 -46.35 2.88 13.86
CA GLU A 379 -47.10 3.62 12.81
C GLU A 379 -46.19 4.57 12.01
N GLY A 380 -45.25 5.23 12.69
CA GLY A 380 -44.26 6.08 12.06
C GLY A 380 -43.31 5.31 11.14
N LEU A 381 -42.87 4.13 11.58
CA LEU A 381 -42.03 3.24 10.79
C LEU A 381 -42.76 2.65 9.58
N GLU A 382 -44.05 2.31 9.70
CA GLU A 382 -44.87 1.87 8.58
C GLU A 382 -44.91 2.94 7.50
N ARG A 383 -45.28 4.17 7.88
CA ARG A 383 -45.31 5.33 6.96
C ARG A 383 -43.94 5.63 6.35
N PHE A 384 -42.88 5.49 7.13
CA PHE A 384 -41.51 5.67 6.64
C PHE A 384 -41.16 4.61 5.59
N CYS A 385 -41.48 3.33 5.84
CA CYS A 385 -41.27 2.23 4.91
C CYS A 385 -42.05 2.40 3.61
N GLU A 386 -43.32 2.84 3.70
CA GLU A 386 -44.18 3.15 2.52
C GLU A 386 -43.58 4.30 1.71
N GLN A 387 -43.16 5.39 2.34
CA GLN A 387 -42.57 6.53 1.66
C GLN A 387 -41.31 6.16 0.84
N TRP A 388 -40.58 5.14 1.28
CA TRP A 388 -39.38 4.67 0.63
C TRP A 388 -39.53 3.38 -0.18
N GLU A 389 -40.79 3.04 -0.54
CA GLU A 389 -41.11 1.88 -1.38
C GLU A 389 -40.50 0.55 -0.89
N ALA A 390 -40.40 0.36 0.45
CA ALA A 390 -39.96 -0.89 1.01
C ALA A 390 -40.94 -2.02 0.69
N SER A 391 -40.43 -3.22 0.44
CA SER A 391 -41.29 -4.37 0.23
C SER A 391 -42.10 -4.69 1.49
N VAL A 392 -43.34 -5.24 1.32
CA VAL A 392 -44.20 -5.61 2.44
C VAL A 392 -43.48 -6.50 3.47
N THR A 393 -42.62 -7.39 2.99
CA THR A 393 -41.80 -8.24 3.87
C THR A 393 -40.78 -7.45 4.69
N GLN A 394 -40.11 -6.45 4.07
CA GLN A 394 -39.16 -5.58 4.78
C GLN A 394 -39.87 -4.70 5.80
N GLN A 395 -41.00 -4.09 5.43
CA GLN A 395 -41.83 -3.31 6.33
C GLN A 395 -42.23 -4.12 7.57
N TYR A 396 -42.77 -5.33 7.35
CA TYR A 396 -43.18 -6.24 8.42
C TYR A 396 -42.01 -6.54 9.39
N PHE A 397 -40.83 -6.90 8.87
CA PHE A 397 -39.68 -7.21 9.71
C PHE A 397 -39.15 -6.00 10.50
N VAL A 398 -39.12 -4.81 9.90
CA VAL A 398 -38.66 -3.59 10.55
C VAL A 398 -39.61 -3.20 11.70
N VAL A 399 -40.90 -3.21 11.45
CA VAL A 399 -41.93 -2.85 12.45
C VAL A 399 -41.93 -3.88 13.60
N MET A 400 -41.92 -5.17 13.28
CA MET A 400 -41.87 -6.24 14.29
C MET A 400 -40.61 -6.18 15.15
N ALA A 401 -39.44 -5.92 14.53
CA ALA A 401 -38.20 -5.77 15.29
C ALA A 401 -38.21 -4.55 16.22
N ALA A 402 -38.79 -3.44 15.77
CA ALA A 402 -38.91 -2.24 16.57
C ALA A 402 -39.89 -2.41 17.73
N GLU A 403 -41.00 -3.13 17.51
CA GLU A 403 -41.98 -3.47 18.54
C GLU A 403 -41.38 -4.38 19.62
N GLU A 404 -40.70 -5.46 19.24
CA GLU A 404 -40.03 -6.39 20.15
C GLU A 404 -38.94 -5.73 20.98
N LEU A 405 -38.06 -4.92 20.30
CA LEU A 405 -36.98 -4.17 20.99
C LEU A 405 -37.56 -3.08 21.91
N GLY A 406 -38.55 -2.35 21.47
CA GLY A 406 -39.20 -1.32 22.26
C GLY A 406 -39.91 -1.90 23.47
N LEU A 407 -40.60 -3.03 23.32
CA LEU A 407 -41.24 -3.74 24.43
C LEU A 407 -40.19 -4.28 25.44
N ALA A 408 -39.09 -4.83 24.95
CA ALA A 408 -38.00 -5.30 25.79
C ALA A 408 -37.35 -4.15 26.61
N ILE A 409 -37.16 -2.96 25.98
CA ILE A 409 -36.64 -1.77 26.66
C ILE A 409 -37.61 -1.30 27.74
N LEU A 410 -38.91 -1.22 27.41
CA LEU A 410 -39.92 -0.74 28.35
C LEU A 410 -40.13 -1.74 29.52
N THR A 411 -39.94 -3.04 29.30
CA THR A 411 -40.18 -4.07 30.38
C THR A 411 -38.94 -4.33 31.23
N HIS A 412 -37.73 -4.26 30.65
CA HIS A 412 -36.50 -4.65 31.35
C HIS A 412 -35.56 -3.49 31.66
N GLY A 413 -35.77 -2.31 31.07
CA GLY A 413 -34.94 -1.13 31.24
C GLY A 413 -33.50 -1.36 30.73
N LEU A 414 -33.00 -0.54 29.83
CA LEU A 414 -31.55 -0.46 29.61
C LEU A 414 -30.99 0.53 30.64
N TYR A 415 -30.44 0.02 31.75
CA TYR A 415 -29.63 0.77 32.70
C TYR A 415 -28.16 0.73 32.31
#